data_ab4d410fd6e6957284c082e83b2668f4
#
_entry.id   ab4d410fd6e6957284c082e83b2668f4
#
_cell.length_a   1.000
_cell.length_b   1.000
_cell.length_c   1.000
_cell.angle_alpha   90.00
_cell.angle_beta   90.00
_cell.angle_gamma   90.00
#
_symmetry.space_group_name_H-M   'P 1'
#
loop_
_entity.id
_entity.type
_entity.pdbx_description
1 polymer ?
#
loop_
_entity_poly.entity_id
_entity_poly.type
_entity_poly.pdbx_seq_one_letter_code
_entity_poly.pdbx_strand_id
1 'polypeptide(L)'
;INGFSHLMEAYKIMDPEYDMRVTVPVLWDRLTNQIVNNESSDIIIMLNEKFNQFTDSNMDLYPKGFRTEIDEMNQYIYTNINNGVYKCGFASTQSVYEDEVINLFKALDHIELHLNRKKYLVGDSITLADIRLFVTLIRFDIVYYNHFKTNFKHIYEYENLWRFVKLLFNHKKIQPTIKLEEIKDHYFKTHPFINPSGIVPIGPGIKERLCY
;
A
#
# COMPACT_ATOMS: atom_id res chain seq x y z
N ILE A 1 -10.32 4.60 21.09
CA ILE A 1 -10.95 3.30 21.30
C ILE A 1 -10.24 2.67 22.51
N ASN A 2 -10.95 2.06 23.45
CA ASN A 2 -10.43 1.38 24.65
C ASN A 2 -9.55 2.22 25.60
N GLY A 3 -9.37 3.52 25.37
CA GLY A 3 -8.53 4.40 26.20
C GLY A 3 -7.02 4.18 26.07
N PHE A 4 -6.57 3.39 25.09
CA PHE A 4 -5.15 3.15 24.86
C PHE A 4 -4.43 4.41 24.36
N SER A 5 -3.24 4.65 24.89
CA SER A 5 -2.30 5.67 24.40
C SER A 5 -1.41 5.12 23.30
N HIS A 6 -1.11 3.83 23.34
CA HIS A 6 -0.23 3.16 22.40
C HIS A 6 -0.78 1.80 21.97
N LEU A 7 -0.53 1.40 20.73
CA LEU A 7 -0.96 0.11 20.19
C LEU A 7 -0.38 -1.10 20.96
N MET A 8 0.79 -0.94 21.56
CA MET A 8 1.40 -1.96 22.43
C MET A 8 0.46 -2.44 23.55
N GLU A 9 -0.41 -1.56 24.07
CA GLU A 9 -1.37 -1.90 25.12
C GLU A 9 -2.39 -2.94 24.64
N ALA A 10 -2.80 -2.87 23.37
CA ALA A 10 -3.68 -3.89 22.79
C ALA A 10 -2.99 -5.27 22.71
N TYR A 11 -1.72 -5.31 22.34
CA TYR A 11 -0.95 -6.56 22.31
C TYR A 11 -0.74 -7.13 23.70
N LYS A 12 -0.46 -6.29 24.70
CA LYS A 12 -0.27 -6.71 26.12
C LYS A 12 -1.54 -7.19 26.81
N ILE A 13 -2.73 -6.86 26.31
CA ILE A 13 -3.97 -7.50 26.80
C ILE A 13 -3.99 -8.97 26.41
N MET A 14 -3.47 -9.33 25.24
CA MET A 14 -3.43 -10.70 24.77
C MET A 14 -2.27 -11.50 25.41
N ASP A 15 -1.12 -10.84 25.57
CA ASP A 15 0.08 -11.40 26.17
C ASP A 15 0.77 -10.30 26.99
N PRO A 16 0.65 -10.31 28.35
CA PRO A 16 1.27 -9.31 29.22
C PRO A 16 2.79 -9.18 29.06
N GLU A 17 3.47 -10.26 28.68
CA GLU A 17 4.92 -10.31 28.47
C GLU A 17 5.34 -9.96 27.04
N TYR A 18 4.38 -9.51 26.17
CA TYR A 18 4.69 -9.14 24.80
C TYR A 18 5.74 -8.03 24.73
N ASP A 19 6.88 -8.31 24.12
CA ASP A 19 8.02 -7.41 23.95
C ASP A 19 8.46 -7.23 22.50
N MET A 20 7.75 -7.89 21.56
CA MET A 20 8.08 -7.82 20.15
C MET A 20 7.56 -6.54 19.49
N ARG A 21 7.96 -6.34 18.24
CA ARG A 21 7.52 -5.20 17.44
C ARG A 21 6.00 -5.22 17.22
N VAL A 22 5.32 -4.15 17.60
CA VAL A 22 3.92 -3.94 17.22
C VAL A 22 3.81 -3.54 15.76
N THR A 23 2.83 -4.08 15.07
CA THR A 23 2.57 -3.84 13.64
C THR A 23 1.14 -3.35 13.42
N VAL A 24 0.92 -2.67 12.33
CA VAL A 24 -0.39 -2.28 11.79
C VAL A 24 -0.57 -2.90 10.41
N PRO A 25 -1.82 -3.22 10.01
CA PRO A 25 -3.10 -3.00 10.70
C PRO A 25 -3.32 -3.97 11.86
N VAL A 26 -4.30 -3.65 12.73
CA VAL A 26 -4.84 -4.55 13.75
C VAL A 26 -6.36 -4.55 13.64
N LEU A 27 -6.96 -5.71 13.42
CA LEU A 27 -8.39 -5.92 13.55
C LEU A 27 -8.70 -6.27 15.01
N TRP A 28 -9.40 -5.37 15.69
CA TRP A 28 -9.71 -5.45 17.11
C TRP A 28 -11.20 -5.72 17.36
N ASP A 29 -11.52 -6.74 18.16
CA ASP A 29 -12.86 -6.95 18.66
C ASP A 29 -13.07 -6.22 19.99
N ARG A 30 -13.92 -5.21 19.98
CA ARG A 30 -14.22 -4.39 21.17
C ARG A 30 -15.07 -5.12 22.22
N LEU A 31 -15.80 -6.15 21.82
CA LEU A 31 -16.67 -6.89 22.73
C LEU A 31 -15.87 -7.88 23.57
N THR A 32 -14.98 -8.63 22.90
CA THR A 32 -14.12 -9.61 23.57
C THR A 32 -12.81 -9.04 24.07
N ASN A 33 -12.47 -7.79 23.68
CA ASN A 33 -11.19 -7.13 23.94
C ASN A 33 -10.00 -7.94 23.45
N GLN A 34 -10.07 -8.38 22.20
CA GLN A 34 -9.03 -9.22 21.59
C GLN A 34 -8.61 -8.72 20.20
N ILE A 35 -7.35 -8.97 19.87
CA ILE A 35 -6.86 -8.88 18.50
C ILE A 35 -7.41 -10.09 17.73
N VAL A 36 -8.20 -9.84 16.69
CA VAL A 36 -8.73 -10.88 15.79
C VAL A 36 -7.66 -11.31 14.80
N ASN A 37 -6.98 -10.33 14.21
CA ASN A 37 -5.91 -10.56 13.24
C ASN A 37 -5.07 -9.28 13.08
N ASN A 38 -3.79 -9.42 12.76
CA ASN A 38 -2.88 -8.31 12.45
C ASN A 38 -2.13 -8.50 11.12
N GLU A 39 -2.49 -9.52 10.33
CA GLU A 39 -1.95 -9.71 8.99
C GLU A 39 -2.86 -9.03 7.97
N SER A 40 -2.30 -8.04 7.27
CA SER A 40 -3.08 -7.20 6.33
C SER A 40 -3.71 -8.00 5.19
N SER A 41 -3.03 -9.02 4.68
CA SER A 41 -3.55 -9.89 3.62
C SER A 41 -4.80 -10.65 4.03
N ASP A 42 -4.85 -11.11 5.28
CA ASP A 42 -6.01 -11.82 5.81
C ASP A 42 -7.16 -10.85 6.11
N ILE A 43 -6.83 -9.70 6.72
CA ILE A 43 -7.83 -8.68 7.10
C ILE A 43 -8.61 -8.18 5.87
N ILE A 44 -7.94 -7.92 4.75
CA ILE A 44 -8.64 -7.46 3.54
C ILE A 44 -9.56 -8.53 2.95
N ILE A 45 -9.19 -9.82 3.05
CA ILE A 45 -10.06 -10.94 2.64
C ILE A 45 -11.24 -11.07 3.61
N MET A 46 -11.00 -10.98 4.93
CA MET A 46 -12.08 -10.98 5.94
C MET A 46 -13.08 -9.85 5.68
N LEU A 47 -12.60 -8.64 5.39
CA LEU A 47 -13.47 -7.49 5.07
C LEU A 47 -14.28 -7.71 3.79
N ASN A 48 -13.71 -8.38 2.79
CA ASN A 48 -14.40 -8.70 1.55
C ASN A 48 -15.46 -9.79 1.71
N GLU A 49 -15.24 -10.78 2.59
CA GLU A 49 -16.08 -11.99 2.66
C GLU A 49 -17.03 -12.05 3.86
N LYS A 50 -16.61 -11.54 5.04
CA LYS A 50 -17.30 -11.81 6.31
C LYS A 50 -18.25 -10.70 6.75
N PHE A 51 -18.23 -9.53 6.10
CA PHE A 51 -19.02 -8.37 6.48
C PHE A 51 -20.17 -8.07 5.51
N ASN A 52 -20.41 -8.91 4.52
CA ASN A 52 -21.42 -8.70 3.48
C ASN A 52 -22.85 -8.56 4.01
N GLN A 53 -23.17 -9.17 5.16
CA GLN A 53 -24.47 -9.00 5.82
C GLN A 53 -24.73 -7.58 6.37
N PHE A 54 -23.69 -6.75 6.47
CA PHE A 54 -23.76 -5.38 6.98
C PHE A 54 -23.70 -4.32 5.87
N THR A 55 -23.76 -4.72 4.61
CA THR A 55 -23.67 -3.81 3.46
C THR A 55 -24.57 -4.25 2.31
N ASP A 56 -25.14 -3.28 1.60
CA ASP A 56 -25.86 -3.52 0.33
C ASP A 56 -24.92 -3.60 -0.88
N SER A 57 -23.61 -3.57 -0.67
CA SER A 57 -22.60 -3.62 -1.74
C SER A 57 -22.44 -5.04 -2.25
N ASN A 58 -22.62 -5.23 -3.56
CA ASN A 58 -22.33 -6.47 -4.25
C ASN A 58 -20.88 -6.53 -4.80
N MET A 59 -19.99 -5.67 -4.30
CA MET A 59 -18.59 -5.63 -4.75
C MET A 59 -17.84 -6.80 -4.14
N ASP A 60 -17.31 -7.67 -5.01
CA ASP A 60 -16.39 -8.74 -4.62
C ASP A 60 -15.03 -8.46 -5.25
N LEU A 61 -14.06 -8.13 -4.40
CA LEU A 61 -12.69 -7.85 -4.83
C LEU A 61 -11.81 -9.11 -4.90
N TYR A 62 -12.37 -10.28 -4.49
CA TYR A 62 -11.66 -11.55 -4.46
C TYR A 62 -12.53 -12.68 -5.01
N PRO A 63 -13.05 -12.54 -6.25
CA PRO A 63 -14.01 -13.47 -6.83
C PRO A 63 -13.40 -14.86 -7.05
N LYS A 64 -14.16 -15.90 -6.72
CA LYS A 64 -13.69 -17.31 -6.71
C LYS A 64 -12.99 -17.73 -8.00
N GLY A 65 -13.46 -17.28 -9.15
CA GLY A 65 -12.92 -17.65 -10.46
C GLY A 65 -11.54 -17.10 -10.77
N PHE A 66 -11.07 -16.07 -10.01
CA PHE A 66 -9.80 -15.39 -10.25
C PHE A 66 -8.84 -15.47 -9.06
N ARG A 67 -9.16 -16.22 -8.00
CA ARG A 67 -8.36 -16.25 -6.76
C ARG A 67 -6.90 -16.61 -7.00
N THR A 68 -6.65 -17.64 -7.76
CA THR A 68 -5.28 -18.07 -8.06
C THR A 68 -4.47 -16.97 -8.75
N GLU A 69 -5.05 -16.34 -9.78
CA GLU A 69 -4.40 -15.24 -10.52
C GLU A 69 -4.20 -14.00 -9.63
N ILE A 70 -5.19 -13.71 -8.78
CA ILE A 70 -5.09 -12.60 -7.80
C ILE A 70 -3.98 -12.87 -6.79
N ASP A 71 -3.86 -14.07 -6.28
CA ASP A 71 -2.86 -14.45 -5.27
C ASP A 71 -1.45 -14.43 -5.87
N GLU A 72 -1.26 -14.95 -7.09
CA GLU A 72 0.00 -14.90 -7.81
C GLU A 72 0.42 -13.44 -8.07
N MET A 73 -0.50 -12.61 -8.55
CA MET A 73 -0.25 -11.19 -8.78
C MET A 73 0.05 -10.45 -7.47
N ASN A 74 -0.70 -10.72 -6.40
CA ASN A 74 -0.47 -10.17 -5.08
C ASN A 74 0.90 -10.53 -4.53
N GLN A 75 1.33 -11.78 -4.68
CA GLN A 75 2.66 -12.22 -4.26
C GLN A 75 3.77 -11.50 -5.02
N TYR A 76 3.60 -11.37 -6.33
CA TYR A 76 4.55 -10.63 -7.17
C TYR A 76 4.67 -9.16 -6.75
N ILE A 77 3.53 -8.46 -6.61
CA ILE A 77 3.46 -7.06 -6.20
C ILE A 77 4.04 -6.87 -4.80
N TYR A 78 3.66 -7.73 -3.86
CA TYR A 78 4.13 -7.65 -2.48
C TYR A 78 5.65 -7.75 -2.39
N THR A 79 6.21 -8.78 -3.02
CA THR A 79 7.65 -9.06 -2.93
C THR A 79 8.52 -8.00 -3.61
N ASN A 80 8.07 -7.54 -4.79
CA ASN A 80 8.94 -6.74 -5.67
C ASN A 80 8.62 -5.25 -5.64
N ILE A 81 7.37 -4.86 -5.32
CA ILE A 81 6.94 -3.47 -5.38
C ILE A 81 6.60 -2.94 -3.98
N ASN A 82 5.60 -3.55 -3.27
CA ASN A 82 5.21 -3.04 -1.95
C ASN A 82 6.37 -3.08 -0.95
N ASN A 83 7.06 -4.22 -0.84
CA ASN A 83 8.27 -4.35 -0.04
C ASN A 83 9.50 -3.75 -0.73
N GLY A 84 9.53 -3.74 -2.06
CA GLY A 84 10.64 -3.22 -2.86
C GLY A 84 10.97 -1.77 -2.52
N VAL A 85 9.97 -0.89 -2.40
CA VAL A 85 10.19 0.51 -2.01
C VAL A 85 10.81 0.63 -0.61
N TYR A 86 10.41 -0.23 0.33
CA TYR A 86 10.97 -0.24 1.70
C TYR A 86 12.37 -0.81 1.75
N LYS A 87 12.67 -1.84 0.95
CA LYS A 87 14.02 -2.37 0.82
C LYS A 87 14.99 -1.32 0.30
N CYS A 88 14.58 -0.51 -0.68
CA CYS A 88 15.36 0.65 -1.12
C CYS A 88 15.56 1.67 0.02
N GLY A 89 14.47 2.07 0.69
CA GLY A 89 14.48 3.13 1.69
C GLY A 89 15.26 2.78 2.95
N PHE A 90 15.28 1.51 3.33
CA PHE A 90 15.95 1.00 4.53
C PHE A 90 17.25 0.25 4.24
N ALA A 91 17.75 0.31 3.00
CA ALA A 91 19.03 -0.27 2.66
C ALA A 91 20.15 0.32 3.53
N SER A 92 20.96 -0.57 4.14
CA SER A 92 22.05 -0.19 5.05
C SER A 92 23.39 0.02 4.32
N THR A 93 23.48 -0.39 3.06
CA THR A 93 24.69 -0.24 2.23
C THR A 93 24.33 0.21 0.81
N GLN A 94 25.28 0.82 0.14
CA GLN A 94 25.12 1.28 -1.25
C GLN A 94 24.78 0.10 -2.19
N SER A 95 25.50 -1.02 -2.06
CA SER A 95 25.28 -2.20 -2.91
C SER A 95 23.87 -2.78 -2.77
N VAL A 96 23.37 -2.92 -1.54
CA VAL A 96 22.00 -3.40 -1.30
C VAL A 96 20.98 -2.44 -1.91
N TYR A 97 21.17 -1.13 -1.75
CA TYR A 97 20.28 -0.13 -2.35
C TYR A 97 20.26 -0.25 -3.89
N GLU A 98 21.43 -0.36 -4.52
CA GLU A 98 21.56 -0.46 -5.99
C GLU A 98 20.84 -1.71 -6.52
N ASP A 99 21.03 -2.85 -5.87
CA ASP A 99 20.36 -4.10 -6.25
C ASP A 99 18.83 -3.97 -6.11
N GLU A 100 18.36 -3.44 -4.98
CA GLU A 100 16.92 -3.35 -4.71
C GLU A 100 16.21 -2.30 -5.57
N VAL A 101 16.85 -1.16 -5.87
CA VAL A 101 16.24 -0.16 -6.76
C VAL A 101 16.16 -0.67 -8.21
N ILE A 102 17.17 -1.38 -8.69
CA ILE A 102 17.13 -2.03 -10.00
C ILE A 102 16.01 -3.07 -10.08
N ASN A 103 15.88 -3.91 -9.05
CA ASN A 103 14.83 -4.93 -8.99
C ASN A 103 13.42 -4.31 -8.91
N LEU A 104 13.25 -3.24 -8.16
CA LEU A 104 11.99 -2.49 -8.07
C LEU A 104 11.57 -1.96 -9.45
N PHE A 105 12.49 -1.29 -10.17
CA PHE A 105 12.15 -0.71 -11.47
C PHE A 105 11.92 -1.78 -12.55
N LYS A 106 12.63 -2.91 -12.52
CA LYS A 106 12.31 -4.07 -13.37
C LYS A 106 10.88 -4.58 -13.10
N ALA A 107 10.46 -4.59 -11.84
CA ALA A 107 9.11 -5.01 -11.48
C ALA A 107 8.05 -3.99 -11.95
N LEU A 108 8.31 -2.70 -11.84
CA LEU A 108 7.44 -1.65 -12.38
C LEU A 108 7.32 -1.74 -13.90
N ASP A 109 8.43 -1.95 -14.61
CA ASP A 109 8.45 -2.16 -16.08
C ASP A 109 7.63 -3.40 -16.47
N HIS A 110 7.72 -4.48 -15.69
CA HIS A 110 6.91 -5.68 -15.93
C HIS A 110 5.41 -5.40 -15.79
N ILE A 111 4.99 -4.68 -14.74
CA ILE A 111 3.59 -4.30 -14.55
C ILE A 111 3.13 -3.29 -15.62
N GLU A 112 4.00 -2.36 -16.03
CA GLU A 112 3.71 -1.45 -17.15
C GLU A 112 3.34 -2.23 -18.42
N LEU A 113 4.13 -3.25 -18.76
CA LEU A 113 3.86 -4.13 -19.90
C LEU A 113 2.61 -4.98 -19.69
N HIS A 114 2.38 -5.49 -18.49
CA HIS A 114 1.19 -6.28 -18.14
C HIS A 114 -0.10 -5.49 -18.33
N LEU A 115 -0.08 -4.20 -17.97
CA LEU A 115 -1.22 -3.28 -18.11
C LEU A 115 -1.42 -2.78 -19.56
N ASN A 116 -0.54 -3.13 -20.49
CA ASN A 116 -0.72 -2.76 -21.89
C ASN A 116 -2.05 -3.33 -22.41
N ARG A 117 -2.96 -2.45 -22.84
CA ARG A 117 -4.33 -2.77 -23.30
C ARG A 117 -5.23 -3.39 -22.23
N LYS A 118 -4.79 -3.50 -20.97
CA LYS A 118 -5.60 -3.96 -19.85
C LYS A 118 -5.99 -2.79 -18.95
N LYS A 119 -7.20 -2.84 -18.42
CA LYS A 119 -7.71 -1.83 -17.49
C LYS A 119 -7.34 -2.16 -16.05
N TYR A 120 -7.30 -3.43 -15.72
CA TYR A 120 -7.03 -3.99 -14.39
C TYR A 120 -5.98 -5.08 -14.49
N LEU A 121 -5.40 -5.45 -13.36
CA LEU A 121 -4.35 -6.47 -13.27
C LEU A 121 -4.88 -7.88 -13.54
N VAL A 122 -6.08 -8.18 -13.02
CA VAL A 122 -6.73 -9.50 -13.17
C VAL A 122 -8.19 -9.29 -13.57
N GLY A 123 -8.61 -9.94 -14.65
CA GLY A 123 -9.98 -9.84 -15.15
C GLY A 123 -10.39 -8.44 -15.65
N ASP A 124 -11.70 -8.19 -15.68
CA ASP A 124 -12.28 -6.96 -16.26
C ASP A 124 -12.85 -5.98 -15.21
N SER A 125 -12.63 -6.24 -13.93
CA SER A 125 -13.09 -5.43 -12.80
C SER A 125 -12.00 -5.28 -11.74
N ILE A 126 -12.17 -4.28 -10.84
CA ILE A 126 -11.23 -4.06 -9.74
C ILE A 126 -11.18 -5.29 -8.83
N THR A 127 -9.96 -5.74 -8.51
CA THR A 127 -9.68 -6.83 -7.59
C THR A 127 -8.76 -6.37 -6.44
N LEU A 128 -8.49 -7.26 -5.47
CA LEU A 128 -7.51 -7.00 -4.41
C LEU A 128 -6.12 -6.71 -4.97
N ALA A 129 -5.74 -7.31 -6.11
CA ALA A 129 -4.45 -7.05 -6.75
C ALA A 129 -4.31 -5.57 -7.15
N ASP A 130 -5.36 -4.99 -7.73
CA ASP A 130 -5.37 -3.58 -8.12
C ASP A 130 -5.24 -2.66 -6.90
N ILE A 131 -5.97 -2.94 -5.83
CA ILE A 131 -5.91 -2.14 -4.60
C ILE A 131 -4.51 -2.22 -3.97
N ARG A 132 -3.91 -3.42 -3.91
CA ARG A 132 -2.57 -3.62 -3.31
C ARG A 132 -1.47 -2.92 -4.11
N LEU A 133 -1.55 -2.89 -5.42
CA LEU A 133 -0.62 -2.11 -6.25
C LEU A 133 -0.86 -0.61 -6.07
N PHE A 134 -2.12 -0.18 -6.18
CA PHE A 134 -2.49 1.24 -6.15
C PHE A 134 -2.00 1.97 -4.90
N VAL A 135 -2.12 1.37 -3.71
CA VAL A 135 -1.69 2.02 -2.47
C VAL A 135 -0.19 2.33 -2.43
N THR A 136 0.64 1.57 -3.14
CA THR A 136 2.07 1.88 -3.30
C THR A 136 2.28 2.93 -4.38
N LEU A 137 1.63 2.80 -5.54
CA LEU A 137 1.82 3.73 -6.66
C LEU A 137 1.37 5.16 -6.32
N ILE A 138 0.26 5.33 -5.60
CA ILE A 138 -0.23 6.67 -5.21
C ILE A 138 0.73 7.39 -4.23
N ARG A 139 1.55 6.63 -3.49
CA ARG A 139 2.58 7.14 -2.59
C ARG A 139 3.92 7.36 -3.28
N PHE A 140 4.12 6.76 -4.45
CA PHE A 140 5.43 6.63 -5.07
C PHE A 140 6.08 8.01 -5.34
N ASP A 141 5.43 8.83 -6.12
CA ASP A 141 5.98 10.11 -6.56
C ASP A 141 6.07 11.15 -5.42
N ILE A 142 5.11 11.12 -4.48
CA ILE A 142 5.04 12.09 -3.38
C ILE A 142 5.90 11.73 -2.17
N VAL A 143 6.26 10.43 -2.04
CA VAL A 143 7.05 9.94 -0.91
C VAL A 143 8.26 9.15 -1.37
N TYR A 144 8.06 7.97 -1.96
CA TYR A 144 9.13 6.99 -2.15
C TYR A 144 10.23 7.50 -3.07
N TYR A 145 9.89 8.27 -4.09
CA TYR A 145 10.83 8.87 -5.02
C TYR A 145 11.95 9.66 -4.28
N ASN A 146 11.58 10.51 -3.34
CA ASN A 146 12.54 11.31 -2.56
C ASN A 146 12.96 10.59 -1.28
N HIS A 147 12.00 10.14 -0.48
CA HIS A 147 12.24 9.65 0.87
C HIS A 147 13.02 8.34 0.89
N PHE A 148 12.67 7.43 -0.03
CA PHE A 148 13.32 6.13 -0.19
C PHE A 148 14.30 6.07 -1.37
N LYS A 149 14.53 7.21 -2.04
CA LYS A 149 15.47 7.33 -3.17
C LYS A 149 15.11 6.41 -4.36
N THR A 150 13.83 6.06 -4.55
CA THR A 150 13.37 5.26 -5.68
C THR A 150 13.20 6.14 -6.92
N ASN A 151 14.30 6.74 -7.39
CA ASN A 151 14.26 7.95 -8.22
C ASN A 151 14.80 7.79 -9.64
N PHE A 152 14.73 6.58 -10.22
CA PHE A 152 15.07 6.41 -11.65
C PHE A 152 14.02 7.04 -12.56
N LYS A 153 12.74 6.89 -12.20
CA LYS A 153 11.61 7.36 -12.99
C LYS A 153 10.40 7.60 -12.10
N HIS A 154 9.62 8.63 -12.40
CA HIS A 154 8.34 8.85 -11.73
C HIS A 154 7.25 7.92 -12.28
N ILE A 155 6.21 7.63 -11.49
CA ILE A 155 5.07 6.84 -11.98
C ILE A 155 4.30 7.58 -13.07
N TYR A 156 4.22 8.90 -13.03
CA TYR A 156 3.56 9.68 -14.08
C TYR A 156 4.32 9.67 -15.44
N GLU A 157 5.53 9.15 -15.49
CA GLU A 157 6.30 8.96 -16.73
C GLU A 157 6.04 7.60 -17.40
N TYR A 158 5.30 6.72 -16.75
CA TYR A 158 4.81 5.46 -17.29
C TYR A 158 3.41 5.65 -17.90
N GLU A 159 3.17 5.16 -19.09
CA GLU A 159 1.90 5.35 -19.77
C GLU A 159 0.76 4.55 -19.10
N ASN A 160 0.96 3.26 -18.92
CA ASN A 160 -0.08 2.36 -18.42
C ASN A 160 -0.23 2.42 -16.90
N LEU A 161 0.89 2.47 -16.15
CA LEU A 161 0.85 2.64 -14.70
C LEU A 161 0.18 3.97 -14.33
N TRP A 162 0.50 5.06 -15.03
CA TRP A 162 -0.13 6.35 -14.76
C TRP A 162 -1.61 6.36 -15.10
N ARG A 163 -1.99 5.78 -16.24
CA ARG A 163 -3.39 5.57 -16.60
C ARG A 163 -4.13 4.77 -15.53
N PHE A 164 -3.52 3.69 -15.02
CA PHE A 164 -4.06 2.85 -13.95
C PHE A 164 -4.21 3.64 -12.63
N VAL A 165 -3.20 4.42 -12.23
CA VAL A 165 -3.28 5.27 -11.03
C VAL A 165 -4.41 6.28 -11.15
N LYS A 166 -4.54 6.97 -12.29
CA LYS A 166 -5.64 7.91 -12.52
C LYS A 166 -7.01 7.24 -12.46
N LEU A 167 -7.13 6.04 -13.04
CA LEU A 167 -8.37 5.27 -13.02
C LEU A 167 -8.85 4.99 -11.59
N LEU A 168 -7.96 4.50 -10.73
CA LEU A 168 -8.30 4.16 -9.35
C LEU A 168 -8.44 5.40 -8.47
N PHE A 169 -7.59 6.42 -8.66
CA PHE A 169 -7.71 7.69 -7.95
C PHE A 169 -9.08 8.34 -8.16
N ASN A 170 -9.60 8.34 -9.40
CA ASN A 170 -10.89 8.95 -9.74
C ASN A 170 -12.10 8.03 -9.47
N HIS A 171 -11.89 6.83 -8.92
CA HIS A 171 -12.99 5.96 -8.55
C HIS A 171 -13.75 6.52 -7.34
N LYS A 172 -15.08 6.67 -7.46
CA LYS A 172 -15.96 7.35 -6.49
C LYS A 172 -15.82 6.86 -5.04
N LYS A 173 -15.52 5.59 -4.83
CA LYS A 173 -15.36 4.99 -3.50
C LYS A 173 -13.91 5.03 -2.99
N ILE A 174 -12.93 5.17 -3.87
CA ILE A 174 -11.50 5.20 -3.52
C ILE A 174 -11.05 6.63 -3.24
N GLN A 175 -11.40 7.58 -4.10
CA GLN A 175 -10.97 8.98 -4.00
C GLN A 175 -11.16 9.61 -2.60
N PRO A 176 -12.31 9.45 -1.91
CA PRO A 176 -12.51 10.05 -0.59
C PRO A 176 -11.59 9.49 0.51
N THR A 177 -10.99 8.31 0.27
CA THR A 177 -10.09 7.65 1.23
C THR A 177 -8.65 8.14 1.12
N ILE A 178 -8.32 8.90 0.07
CA ILE A 178 -6.95 9.34 -0.21
C ILE A 178 -6.69 10.71 0.43
N LYS A 179 -5.73 10.76 1.35
CA LYS A 179 -5.29 11.96 2.06
C LYS A 179 -3.80 12.18 1.79
N LEU A 180 -3.49 12.85 0.65
CA LEU A 180 -2.11 13.00 0.18
C LEU A 180 -1.20 13.72 1.19
N GLU A 181 -1.70 14.74 1.87
CA GLU A 181 -0.93 15.47 2.88
C GLU A 181 -0.65 14.61 4.13
N GLU A 182 -1.64 13.85 4.60
CA GLU A 182 -1.45 12.92 5.72
C GLU A 182 -0.44 11.81 5.37
N ILE A 183 -0.43 11.35 4.11
CA ILE A 183 0.56 10.39 3.61
C ILE A 183 1.97 11.01 3.70
N LYS A 184 2.18 12.21 3.19
CA LYS A 184 3.47 12.90 3.25
C LYS A 184 3.91 13.13 4.70
N ASP A 185 3.04 13.68 5.52
CA ASP A 185 3.30 13.95 6.94
C ASP A 185 3.74 12.68 7.68
N HIS A 186 3.03 11.57 7.47
CA HIS A 186 3.39 10.31 8.08
C HIS A 186 4.84 9.91 7.76
N TYR A 187 5.19 9.78 6.49
CA TYR A 187 6.52 9.29 6.12
C TYR A 187 7.64 10.25 6.51
N PHE A 188 7.50 11.53 6.22
CA PHE A 188 8.57 12.49 6.45
C PHE A 188 8.78 12.87 7.92
N LYS A 189 7.75 12.73 8.77
CA LYS A 189 7.85 13.06 10.21
C LYS A 189 8.12 11.85 11.11
N THR A 190 7.89 10.60 10.63
CA THR A 190 8.00 9.40 11.49
C THR A 190 9.23 8.53 11.22
N HIS A 191 10.07 8.90 10.27
CA HIS A 191 11.32 8.21 9.98
C HIS A 191 12.55 9.10 10.24
N PRO A 192 12.88 9.42 11.52
CA PRO A 192 13.92 10.38 11.86
C PRO A 192 15.33 9.94 11.43
N PHE A 193 15.58 8.65 11.22
CA PHE A 193 16.86 8.16 10.72
C PHE A 193 17.03 8.36 9.19
N ILE A 194 15.93 8.56 8.43
CA ILE A 194 15.99 8.93 7.00
C ILE A 194 15.87 10.45 6.85
N ASN A 195 14.97 11.07 7.61
CA ASN A 195 14.66 12.51 7.55
C ASN A 195 14.73 13.14 8.94
N PRO A 196 15.93 13.34 9.50
CA PRO A 196 16.10 13.82 10.86
C PRO A 196 15.54 15.22 11.11
N SER A 197 15.44 16.06 10.07
CA SER A 197 14.85 17.40 10.16
C SER A 197 13.34 17.42 10.29
N GLY A 198 12.64 16.33 9.93
CA GLY A 198 11.19 16.28 9.85
C GLY A 198 10.57 17.19 8.77
N ILE A 199 11.39 17.76 7.88
CA ILE A 199 10.89 18.61 6.78
C ILE A 199 10.08 17.80 5.81
N VAL A 200 8.85 18.29 5.50
CA VAL A 200 7.94 17.68 4.53
C VAL A 200 8.06 18.42 3.20
N PRO A 201 8.43 17.76 2.09
CA PRO A 201 8.55 18.40 0.77
C PRO A 201 7.21 18.97 0.28
N ILE A 202 7.22 20.15 -0.33
CA ILE A 202 6.03 20.73 -0.96
C ILE A 202 5.64 19.96 -2.22
N GLY A 203 6.59 19.64 -3.08
CA GLY A 203 6.37 18.90 -4.32
C GLY A 203 6.31 17.37 -4.16
N PRO A 204 6.08 16.64 -5.28
CA PRO A 204 5.55 17.19 -6.52
C PRO A 204 4.06 17.49 -6.40
N GLY A 205 3.57 18.48 -7.20
CA GLY A 205 2.14 18.82 -7.32
C GLY A 205 1.38 17.74 -8.12
N ILE A 206 1.22 16.55 -7.52
CA ILE A 206 0.64 15.38 -8.22
C ILE A 206 -0.89 15.46 -8.35
N LYS A 207 -1.55 16.21 -7.46
CA LYS A 207 -3.01 16.29 -7.42
C LYS A 207 -3.59 16.84 -8.72
N GLU A 208 -2.99 17.88 -9.26
CA GLU A 208 -3.39 18.48 -10.54
C GLU A 208 -3.23 17.49 -11.71
N ARG A 209 -2.22 16.64 -11.67
CA ARG A 209 -1.97 15.62 -12.69
C ARG A 209 -2.92 14.43 -12.59
N LEU A 210 -3.48 14.14 -11.41
CA LEU A 210 -4.41 13.03 -11.18
C LEU A 210 -5.84 13.33 -11.63
N CYS A 211 -6.23 14.62 -11.67
CA CYS A 211 -7.58 15.04 -11.97
C CYS A 211 -7.90 15.17 -13.48
N TYR A 212 -6.92 14.94 -14.39
CA TYR A 212 -7.07 15.08 -15.84
C TYR A 212 -6.80 13.79 -16.61
#